data_c2e4d7b7528b3a406d2cebaf9a1dae34
#
_entry.id   c2e4d7b7528b3a406d2cebaf9a1dae34
#
_cell.length_a   1.000
_cell.length_b   1.000
_cell.length_c   1.000
_cell.angle_alpha   90.00
_cell.angle_beta   90.00
_cell.angle_gamma   90.00
#
_symmetry.space_group_name_H-M   'P 1'
#
loop_
_entity.id
_entity.type
_entity.pdbx_description
1 polymer ?
#
loop_
_entity_poly.entity_id
_entity_poly.type
_entity_poly.pdbx_seq_one_letter_code
_entity_poly.pdbx_strand_id
1 'polypeptide(L)'
;GARMNRLPSRARPSPGFTLTELAVVLVVVALALGGLLSPLATQVDVRMTAETRKGLADVREALLGFAVINGRFPCPAAATIASGVAGAGLEAAHDAGGNCPSDSGVVPWVTLGVPEADAWGQRYSYRVTPAFARRVAPPRNAAFDLSTAGTLDVRSAAGGGTLVAGELPVVVVSHGANGQGGYNRQGVQLPTGEVADEIDNQLTNAGTAMANNVFVSRPRTPEGGFDDEVVWVPRAILVSRMIGVGKL
;
A
#
# COMPACT_ATOMS: atom_id res chain seq x y z
N GLY A 1 85.99 -31.80 24.16
CA GLY A 1 84.57 -31.78 23.97
C GLY A 1 83.88 -30.85 24.95
N ALA A 2 83.50 -29.65 24.48
CA ALA A 2 82.74 -28.69 25.29
C ALA A 2 81.19 -28.96 25.11
N ARG A 3 80.52 -29.31 26.19
CA ARG A 3 79.08 -29.41 26.24
C ARG A 3 78.46 -28.00 26.39
N MET A 4 77.87 -27.53 25.35
CA MET A 4 77.00 -26.32 25.41
C MET A 4 75.69 -26.60 26.12
N ASN A 5 75.51 -26.03 27.32
CA ASN A 5 74.31 -26.11 28.13
C ASN A 5 73.29 -25.13 27.55
N ARG A 6 72.24 -25.62 26.91
CA ARG A 6 71.13 -24.79 26.49
C ARG A 6 70.24 -24.49 27.69
N LEU A 7 70.10 -23.23 28.07
CA LEU A 7 69.18 -22.76 29.08
C LEU A 7 67.71 -22.86 28.53
N PRO A 8 66.74 -23.35 29.33
CA PRO A 8 65.35 -23.40 28.90
C PRO A 8 64.79 -21.97 28.84
N SER A 9 64.17 -21.63 27.71
CA SER A 9 63.42 -20.39 27.55
C SER A 9 62.24 -20.42 28.47
N ARG A 10 62.19 -19.51 29.44
CA ARG A 10 60.97 -19.25 30.26
C ARG A 10 59.87 -18.71 29.36
N ALA A 11 58.81 -19.53 29.15
CA ALA A 11 57.55 -19.05 28.60
C ALA A 11 56.99 -17.99 29.52
N ARG A 12 56.77 -16.76 29.02
CA ARG A 12 56.06 -15.72 29.75
C ARG A 12 54.62 -16.15 29.91
N PRO A 13 54.04 -16.13 31.15
CA PRO A 13 52.61 -16.39 31.33
C PRO A 13 51.87 -15.29 30.60
N SER A 14 50.96 -15.62 29.66
CA SER A 14 50.02 -14.72 29.09
C SER A 14 49.02 -14.30 30.21
N PRO A 15 48.80 -13.00 30.44
CA PRO A 15 47.80 -12.59 31.40
C PRO A 15 46.43 -13.09 30.95
N GLY A 16 45.79 -13.93 31.75
CA GLY A 16 44.42 -14.35 31.56
C GLY A 16 43.49 -13.19 31.83
N PHE A 17 42.38 -13.07 31.07
CA PHE A 17 41.31 -12.08 31.32
C PHE A 17 40.74 -12.27 32.70
N THR A 18 40.53 -11.17 33.42
CA THR A 18 39.82 -11.18 34.69
C THR A 18 38.31 -11.24 34.47
N LEU A 19 37.59 -11.81 35.43
CA LEU A 19 36.11 -11.91 35.39
C LEU A 19 35.44 -10.53 35.28
N THR A 20 36.07 -9.50 35.88
CA THR A 20 35.62 -8.12 35.78
C THR A 20 35.86 -7.49 34.42
N GLU A 21 36.97 -7.79 33.73
CA GLU A 21 37.19 -7.32 32.37
C GLU A 21 36.16 -7.93 31.39
N LEU A 22 35.86 -9.22 31.55
CA LEU A 22 34.83 -9.86 30.73
C LEU A 22 33.47 -9.26 30.96
N ALA A 23 33.10 -8.96 32.23
CA ALA A 23 31.81 -8.34 32.56
C ALA A 23 31.70 -6.93 31.96
N VAL A 24 32.74 -6.11 32.02
CA VAL A 24 32.77 -4.77 31.45
C VAL A 24 32.64 -4.82 29.92
N VAL A 25 33.38 -5.73 29.27
CA VAL A 25 33.29 -5.92 27.81
C VAL A 25 31.88 -6.33 27.40
N LEU A 26 31.24 -7.27 28.11
CA LEU A 26 29.87 -7.69 27.80
C LEU A 26 28.86 -6.54 27.95
N VAL A 27 29.00 -5.70 28.98
CA VAL A 27 28.15 -4.52 29.17
C VAL A 27 28.34 -3.52 28.02
N VAL A 28 29.58 -3.21 27.65
CA VAL A 28 29.87 -2.28 26.55
C VAL A 28 29.34 -2.80 25.23
N VAL A 29 29.53 -4.10 24.94
CA VAL A 29 29.00 -4.74 23.73
C VAL A 29 27.48 -4.73 23.72
N ALA A 30 26.81 -5.02 24.85
CA ALA A 30 25.36 -4.97 24.95
C ALA A 30 24.80 -3.56 24.71
N LEU A 31 25.44 -2.53 25.25
CA LEU A 31 25.07 -1.12 25.03
C LEU A 31 25.31 -0.70 23.57
N ALA A 32 26.43 -1.10 22.99
CA ALA A 32 26.75 -0.80 21.60
C ALA A 32 25.75 -1.46 20.63
N LEU A 33 25.40 -2.73 20.84
CA LEU A 33 24.42 -3.45 20.02
C LEU A 33 23.01 -2.86 20.20
N GLY A 34 22.61 -2.54 21.44
CA GLY A 34 21.31 -1.93 21.72
C GLY A 34 21.15 -0.56 21.07
N GLY A 35 22.20 0.25 21.03
CA GLY A 35 22.19 1.57 20.38
C GLY A 35 22.16 1.54 18.84
N LEU A 36 22.67 0.48 18.22
CA LEU A 36 22.73 0.34 16.75
C LEU A 36 21.44 -0.23 16.12
N LEU A 37 20.62 -0.97 16.87
CA LEU A 37 19.44 -1.64 16.35
C LEU A 37 18.27 -0.67 16.11
N SER A 38 18.10 0.34 16.95
CA SER A 38 16.99 1.30 16.85
C SER A 38 17.00 2.13 15.55
N PRO A 39 18.12 2.72 15.08
CA PRO A 39 18.14 3.49 13.84
C PRO A 39 17.92 2.64 12.59
N LEU A 40 18.25 1.35 12.61
CA LEU A 40 18.04 0.45 11.48
C LEU A 40 16.55 0.17 11.23
N ALA A 41 15.77 -0.06 12.28
CA ALA A 41 14.33 -0.30 12.15
C ALA A 41 13.61 0.91 11.54
N THR A 42 13.96 2.12 11.97
CA THR A 42 13.39 3.36 11.42
C THR A 42 13.76 3.57 9.96
N GLN A 43 14.99 3.25 9.55
CA GLN A 43 15.41 3.35 8.15
C GLN A 43 14.65 2.37 7.24
N VAL A 44 14.37 1.16 7.71
CA VAL A 44 13.57 0.17 6.97
C VAL A 44 12.14 0.68 6.79
N ASP A 45 11.51 1.20 7.84
CA ASP A 45 10.13 1.73 7.76
C ASP A 45 10.02 2.93 6.81
N VAL A 46 10.94 3.87 6.88
CA VAL A 46 11.02 5.01 5.94
C VAL A 46 11.16 4.54 4.50
N ARG A 47 12.02 3.54 4.26
CA ARG A 47 12.20 2.98 2.92
C ARG A 47 10.94 2.29 2.40
N MET A 48 10.29 1.45 3.21
CA MET A 48 9.04 0.77 2.84
C MET A 48 7.93 1.76 2.54
N THR A 49 7.80 2.80 3.37
CA THR A 49 6.84 3.89 3.13
C THR A 49 7.11 4.61 1.80
N ALA A 50 8.37 4.94 1.51
CA ALA A 50 8.74 5.61 0.26
C ALA A 50 8.47 4.71 -0.97
N GLU A 51 8.77 3.41 -0.86
CA GLU A 51 8.50 2.43 -1.91
C GLU A 51 6.99 2.28 -2.15
N THR A 52 6.18 2.19 -1.10
CA THR A 52 4.72 2.13 -1.19
C THR A 52 4.14 3.38 -1.84
N ARG A 53 4.59 4.59 -1.45
CA ARG A 53 4.14 5.84 -2.08
C ARG A 53 4.48 5.89 -3.56
N LYS A 54 5.65 5.40 -3.93
CA LYS A 54 6.01 5.25 -5.35
C LYS A 54 5.08 4.28 -6.06
N GLY A 55 4.83 3.10 -5.49
CA GLY A 55 3.90 2.11 -6.04
C GLY A 55 2.49 2.68 -6.23
N LEU A 56 1.97 3.43 -5.26
CA LEU A 56 0.69 4.12 -5.37
C LEU A 56 0.68 5.17 -6.49
N ALA A 57 1.77 5.92 -6.67
CA ALA A 57 1.90 6.87 -7.77
C ALA A 57 1.92 6.17 -9.13
N ASP A 58 2.64 5.06 -9.25
CA ASP A 58 2.69 4.23 -10.46
C ASP A 58 1.29 3.65 -10.79
N VAL A 59 0.56 3.15 -9.78
CA VAL A 59 -0.83 2.69 -9.92
C VAL A 59 -1.74 3.81 -10.42
N ARG A 60 -1.63 5.02 -9.85
CA ARG A 60 -2.43 6.17 -10.26
C ARG A 60 -2.18 6.54 -11.74
N GLU A 61 -0.93 6.57 -12.17
CA GLU A 61 -0.58 6.87 -13.57
C GLU A 61 -1.06 5.76 -14.52
N ALA A 62 -0.95 4.49 -14.13
CA ALA A 62 -1.47 3.37 -14.91
C ALA A 62 -3.00 3.43 -15.05
N LEU A 63 -3.73 3.78 -13.99
CA LEU A 63 -5.18 4.02 -14.02
C LEU A 63 -5.55 5.14 -14.99
N LEU A 64 -4.84 6.26 -14.93
CA LEU A 64 -5.05 7.37 -15.86
C LEU A 64 -4.74 6.97 -17.31
N GLY A 65 -3.65 6.25 -17.55
CA GLY A 65 -3.31 5.70 -18.87
C GLY A 65 -4.38 4.76 -19.41
N PHE A 66 -4.87 3.85 -18.56
CA PHE A 66 -5.95 2.95 -18.93
C PHE A 66 -7.23 3.71 -19.30
N ALA A 67 -7.61 4.74 -18.51
CA ALA A 67 -8.80 5.55 -18.78
C ALA A 67 -8.68 6.30 -20.12
N VAL A 68 -7.52 6.85 -20.43
CA VAL A 68 -7.23 7.52 -21.70
C VAL A 68 -7.40 6.58 -22.89
N ILE A 69 -6.92 5.34 -22.78
CA ILE A 69 -7.00 4.35 -23.88
C ILE A 69 -8.43 3.82 -24.01
N ASN A 70 -9.06 3.43 -22.90
CA ASN A 70 -10.31 2.67 -22.89
C ASN A 70 -11.56 3.55 -22.72
N GLY A 71 -11.42 4.85 -22.43
CA GLY A 71 -12.54 5.75 -22.15
C GLY A 71 -13.22 5.51 -20.80
N ARG A 72 -12.63 4.70 -19.91
CA ARG A 72 -13.16 4.30 -18.61
C ARG A 72 -12.05 3.82 -17.69
N PHE A 73 -12.30 3.77 -16.41
CA PHE A 73 -11.46 3.03 -15.49
C PHE A 73 -11.74 1.51 -15.56
N PRO A 74 -10.78 0.67 -15.14
CA PRO A 74 -11.01 -0.77 -15.05
C PRO A 74 -11.95 -1.10 -13.90
N CYS A 75 -12.69 -2.19 -14.01
CA CYS A 75 -13.41 -2.76 -12.87
C CYS A 75 -12.41 -3.28 -11.82
N PRO A 76 -12.73 -3.17 -10.52
CA PRO A 76 -11.90 -3.75 -9.47
C PRO A 76 -11.67 -5.24 -9.69
N ALA A 77 -10.46 -5.71 -9.38
CA ALA A 77 -10.17 -7.15 -9.35
C ALA A 77 -10.73 -7.79 -8.07
N ALA A 78 -11.06 -9.07 -8.16
CA ALA A 78 -11.48 -9.84 -6.99
C ALA A 78 -10.35 -9.97 -5.97
N ALA A 79 -10.58 -9.48 -4.74
CA ALA A 79 -9.59 -9.49 -3.68
C ALA A 79 -9.27 -10.89 -3.14
N THR A 80 -10.20 -11.85 -3.26
CA THR A 80 -10.13 -13.18 -2.66
C THR A 80 -9.43 -14.24 -3.52
N ILE A 81 -9.07 -13.92 -4.77
CA ILE A 81 -8.34 -14.86 -5.62
C ILE A 81 -6.86 -14.80 -5.28
N ALA A 82 -6.28 -15.94 -4.86
CA ALA A 82 -4.86 -16.01 -4.50
C ALA A 82 -3.93 -15.74 -5.69
N SER A 83 -2.74 -15.20 -5.42
CA SER A 83 -1.70 -14.98 -6.45
C SER A 83 -1.37 -16.27 -7.18
N GLY A 84 -1.20 -16.19 -8.50
CA GLY A 84 -0.91 -17.34 -9.35
C GLY A 84 -2.13 -18.17 -9.74
N VAL A 85 -3.30 -17.94 -9.15
CA VAL A 85 -4.57 -18.56 -9.56
C VAL A 85 -5.15 -17.80 -10.75
N ALA A 86 -5.78 -18.52 -11.67
CA ALA A 86 -6.40 -17.92 -12.86
C ALA A 86 -7.44 -16.86 -12.44
N GLY A 87 -7.35 -15.68 -13.06
CA GLY A 87 -8.20 -14.53 -12.74
C GLY A 87 -7.65 -13.58 -11.69
N ALA A 88 -6.59 -13.94 -10.96
CA ALA A 88 -5.95 -13.06 -10.00
C ALA A 88 -5.44 -11.78 -10.70
N GLY A 89 -5.82 -10.62 -10.16
CA GLY A 89 -5.39 -9.31 -10.67
C GLY A 89 -5.90 -8.93 -12.05
N LEU A 90 -6.79 -9.70 -12.62
CA LEU A 90 -7.50 -9.30 -13.84
C LEU A 90 -8.68 -8.40 -13.48
N GLU A 91 -8.96 -7.45 -14.35
CA GLU A 91 -10.19 -6.68 -14.31
C GLU A 91 -11.40 -7.61 -14.30
N ALA A 92 -12.35 -7.40 -13.39
CA ALA A 92 -13.60 -8.15 -13.36
C ALA A 92 -14.42 -7.87 -14.63
N ALA A 93 -15.02 -8.92 -15.22
CA ALA A 93 -15.83 -8.77 -16.41
C ALA A 93 -17.10 -7.96 -16.12
N HIS A 94 -17.46 -7.05 -17.03
CA HIS A 94 -18.72 -6.31 -16.94
C HIS A 94 -19.93 -7.24 -17.04
N ASP A 95 -20.98 -6.91 -16.35
CA ASP A 95 -22.29 -7.55 -16.47
C ASP A 95 -22.95 -7.24 -17.83
N ALA A 96 -24.13 -7.81 -18.08
CA ALA A 96 -24.89 -7.58 -19.33
C ALA A 96 -25.31 -6.11 -19.49
N GLY A 97 -25.45 -5.35 -18.40
CA GLY A 97 -25.76 -3.92 -18.40
C GLY A 97 -24.53 -3.04 -18.62
N GLY A 98 -23.34 -3.63 -18.75
CA GLY A 98 -22.09 -2.90 -18.90
C GLY A 98 -21.56 -2.29 -17.61
N ASN A 99 -22.02 -2.74 -16.43
CA ASN A 99 -21.52 -2.28 -15.13
C ASN A 99 -20.47 -3.24 -14.62
N CYS A 100 -19.59 -2.73 -13.72
CA CYS A 100 -18.72 -3.61 -12.95
C CYS A 100 -19.54 -4.44 -11.95
N PRO A 101 -19.20 -5.70 -11.70
CA PRO A 101 -19.89 -6.53 -10.69
C PRO A 101 -19.78 -5.95 -9.28
N SER A 102 -18.71 -5.21 -9.02
CA SER A 102 -18.46 -4.47 -7.79
C SER A 102 -17.72 -3.18 -8.13
N ASP A 103 -17.98 -2.13 -7.38
CA ASP A 103 -17.24 -0.87 -7.41
C ASP A 103 -16.04 -0.85 -6.45
N SER A 104 -15.84 -1.95 -5.73
CA SER A 104 -14.88 -2.15 -4.65
C SER A 104 -14.13 -3.48 -4.82
N GLY A 105 -12.84 -3.48 -4.60
CA GLY A 105 -11.98 -4.65 -4.71
C GLY A 105 -10.51 -4.26 -4.58
N VAL A 106 -9.62 -4.97 -5.26
CA VAL A 106 -8.20 -4.62 -5.32
C VAL A 106 -7.85 -4.08 -6.70
N VAL A 107 -6.76 -3.35 -6.78
CA VAL A 107 -6.21 -2.86 -8.05
C VAL A 107 -6.08 -4.03 -9.02
N PRO A 108 -6.58 -3.95 -10.26
CA PRO A 108 -6.40 -5.00 -11.26
C PRO A 108 -4.97 -4.96 -11.83
N TRP A 109 -4.02 -5.42 -11.03
CA TRP A 109 -2.58 -5.25 -11.28
C TRP A 109 -2.08 -5.91 -12.56
N VAL A 110 -2.65 -7.06 -12.93
CA VAL A 110 -2.30 -7.73 -14.19
C VAL A 110 -2.81 -6.94 -15.39
N THR A 111 -4.04 -6.42 -15.31
CA THR A 111 -4.62 -5.60 -16.39
C THR A 111 -3.87 -4.29 -16.58
N LEU A 112 -3.40 -3.68 -15.49
CA LEU A 112 -2.69 -2.40 -15.52
C LEU A 112 -1.18 -2.53 -15.72
N GLY A 113 -0.60 -3.73 -15.53
CA GLY A 113 0.85 -3.94 -15.58
C GLY A 113 1.62 -3.27 -14.43
N VAL A 114 1.02 -3.24 -13.23
CA VAL A 114 1.61 -2.65 -12.02
C VAL A 114 1.92 -3.73 -10.97
N PRO A 115 2.69 -3.44 -9.91
CA PRO A 115 2.92 -4.37 -8.82
C PRO A 115 1.61 -4.80 -8.13
N GLU A 116 1.54 -6.08 -7.73
CA GLU A 116 0.40 -6.66 -7.02
C GLU A 116 0.18 -6.05 -5.64
N ALA A 117 1.27 -5.75 -4.94
CA ALA A 117 1.23 -5.40 -3.52
C ALA A 117 2.22 -4.29 -3.20
N ASP A 118 1.99 -3.65 -2.07
CA ASP A 118 2.85 -2.65 -1.47
C ASP A 118 4.14 -3.26 -0.89
N ALA A 119 4.98 -2.44 -0.25
CA ALA A 119 6.25 -2.87 0.34
C ALA A 119 6.07 -3.83 1.52
N TRP A 120 4.91 -3.85 2.17
CA TRP A 120 4.58 -4.77 3.27
C TRP A 120 3.90 -6.06 2.79
N GLY A 121 3.66 -6.19 1.47
CA GLY A 121 3.08 -7.39 0.86
C GLY A 121 1.56 -7.41 0.85
N GLN A 122 0.90 -6.29 1.14
CA GLN A 122 -0.56 -6.16 1.08
C GLN A 122 -0.99 -5.64 -0.29
N ARG A 123 -2.12 -6.14 -0.81
CA ARG A 123 -2.72 -5.67 -2.05
C ARG A 123 -3.27 -4.26 -1.86
N TYR A 124 -3.12 -3.44 -2.89
CA TYR A 124 -3.76 -2.13 -2.92
C TYR A 124 -5.27 -2.27 -3.03
N SER A 125 -6.01 -1.73 -2.06
CA SER A 125 -7.46 -1.59 -2.14
C SER A 125 -7.83 -0.56 -3.19
N TYR A 126 -8.89 -0.82 -3.95
CA TYR A 126 -9.30 0.00 -5.08
C TYR A 126 -10.81 0.21 -5.07
N ARG A 127 -11.21 1.48 -5.11
CA ARG A 127 -12.59 1.91 -5.20
C ARG A 127 -12.78 2.81 -6.41
N VAL A 128 -13.84 2.57 -7.18
CA VAL A 128 -14.17 3.37 -8.36
C VAL A 128 -15.62 3.82 -8.33
N THR A 129 -15.87 5.08 -8.67
CA THR A 129 -17.22 5.57 -8.92
C THR A 129 -17.82 4.84 -10.13
N PRO A 130 -18.97 4.15 -10.00
CA PRO A 130 -19.50 3.28 -11.07
C PRO A 130 -19.63 3.96 -12.44
N ALA A 131 -20.03 5.23 -12.47
CA ALA A 131 -20.20 5.99 -13.71
C ALA A 131 -18.91 6.07 -14.55
N PHE A 132 -17.72 6.02 -13.90
CA PHE A 132 -16.44 6.11 -14.56
C PHE A 132 -15.86 4.76 -15.01
N ALA A 133 -16.46 3.64 -14.61
CA ALA A 133 -15.99 2.30 -14.93
C ALA A 133 -16.94 1.50 -15.82
N ARG A 134 -18.05 2.06 -16.27
CA ARG A 134 -19.00 1.40 -17.14
C ARG A 134 -18.38 1.10 -18.50
N ARG A 135 -18.87 0.04 -19.16
CA ARG A 135 -18.49 -0.28 -20.55
C ARG A 135 -18.83 0.91 -21.45
N VAL A 136 -17.87 1.30 -22.28
CA VAL A 136 -18.09 2.30 -23.32
C VAL A 136 -18.80 1.65 -24.49
N ALA A 137 -19.92 2.22 -24.89
CA ALA A 137 -20.72 1.75 -26.06
C ALA A 137 -20.73 2.84 -27.15
N PRO A 138 -20.48 2.49 -28.42
CA PRO A 138 -20.60 3.42 -29.52
C PRO A 138 -21.99 4.11 -29.55
N PRO A 139 -22.08 5.38 -29.94
CA PRO A 139 -21.02 6.23 -30.52
C PRO A 139 -20.13 6.95 -29.50
N ARG A 140 -20.26 6.67 -28.21
CA ARG A 140 -19.46 7.33 -27.14
C ARG A 140 -18.02 6.86 -27.17
N ASN A 141 -17.09 7.78 -26.82
CA ASN A 141 -15.67 7.50 -26.65
C ASN A 141 -15.26 7.35 -25.18
N ALA A 142 -16.14 7.76 -24.25
CA ALA A 142 -15.95 7.64 -22.81
C ALA A 142 -17.23 7.20 -22.09
N ALA A 143 -17.08 6.56 -20.94
CA ALA A 143 -18.16 6.15 -20.06
C ALA A 143 -18.84 7.34 -19.35
N PHE A 144 -18.12 8.45 -19.23
CA PHE A 144 -18.48 9.65 -18.51
C PHE A 144 -18.30 10.88 -19.41
N ASP A 145 -18.81 12.02 -18.97
CA ASP A 145 -18.72 13.33 -19.63
C ASP A 145 -18.27 14.43 -18.64
N LEU A 146 -18.27 15.68 -19.12
CA LEU A 146 -17.85 16.84 -18.32
C LEU A 146 -18.78 17.11 -17.13
N SER A 147 -20.00 16.60 -17.12
CA SER A 147 -20.97 16.78 -16.04
C SER A 147 -20.94 15.67 -15.00
N THR A 148 -20.29 14.54 -15.34
CA THR A 148 -20.26 13.37 -14.46
C THR A 148 -19.46 13.67 -13.20
N ALA A 149 -20.10 13.59 -12.02
CA ALA A 149 -19.45 13.74 -10.72
C ALA A 149 -19.01 12.38 -10.16
N GLY A 150 -17.91 12.36 -9.42
CA GLY A 150 -17.53 11.23 -8.61
C GLY A 150 -18.37 11.12 -7.35
N THR A 151 -18.36 9.96 -6.72
CA THR A 151 -19.09 9.71 -5.47
C THR A 151 -18.19 9.47 -4.27
N LEU A 152 -16.87 9.52 -4.48
CA LEU A 152 -15.88 9.22 -3.44
C LEU A 152 -15.30 10.51 -2.87
N ASP A 153 -15.14 10.54 -1.55
CA ASP A 153 -14.54 11.66 -0.81
C ASP A 153 -13.33 11.19 -0.02
N VAL A 154 -12.33 12.05 0.12
CA VAL A 154 -11.21 11.88 1.04
C VAL A 154 -11.27 12.98 2.10
N ARG A 155 -11.21 12.60 3.37
CA ARG A 155 -11.28 13.48 4.53
C ARG A 155 -10.04 13.36 5.42
N SER A 156 -9.88 14.31 6.31
CA SER A 156 -8.75 14.33 7.27
C SER A 156 -8.96 13.42 8.48
N ALA A 157 -10.18 12.96 8.74
CA ALA A 157 -10.53 12.04 9.82
C ALA A 157 -11.90 11.41 9.57
N ALA A 158 -12.14 10.23 10.13
CA ALA A 158 -13.45 9.59 10.20
C ALA A 158 -14.47 10.45 10.98
N GLY A 159 -15.74 10.24 10.68
CA GLY A 159 -16.82 10.83 11.46
C GLY A 159 -16.95 12.36 11.42
N GLY A 160 -16.34 13.06 10.42
CA GLY A 160 -16.55 14.50 10.26
C GLY A 160 -15.30 15.34 10.06
N GLY A 161 -14.18 14.73 9.67
CA GLY A 161 -12.96 15.45 9.27
C GLY A 161 -13.21 16.40 8.09
N THR A 162 -12.30 17.37 7.89
CA THR A 162 -12.38 18.31 6.78
C THR A 162 -12.23 17.58 5.44
N LEU A 163 -12.96 18.03 4.42
CA LEU A 163 -12.84 17.49 3.07
C LEU A 163 -11.47 17.85 2.49
N VAL A 164 -10.68 16.84 2.16
CA VAL A 164 -9.37 16.96 1.50
C VAL A 164 -9.56 16.95 0.00
N ALA A 165 -10.37 16.03 -0.51
CA ALA A 165 -10.74 15.94 -1.91
C ALA A 165 -12.13 15.29 -2.03
N GLY A 166 -12.97 15.78 -2.94
CA GLY A 166 -14.32 15.28 -3.15
C GLY A 166 -14.65 15.03 -4.60
N GLU A 167 -15.81 14.41 -4.83
CA GLU A 167 -16.29 14.05 -6.16
C GLU A 167 -15.26 13.23 -6.96
N LEU A 168 -14.58 12.30 -6.31
CA LEU A 168 -13.47 11.56 -6.89
C LEU A 168 -13.96 10.37 -7.71
N PRO A 169 -13.42 10.18 -8.92
CA PRO A 169 -13.65 8.98 -9.73
C PRO A 169 -13.08 7.71 -9.11
N VAL A 170 -11.91 7.81 -8.47
CA VAL A 170 -11.11 6.67 -8.00
C VAL A 170 -10.35 7.03 -6.74
N VAL A 171 -10.31 6.08 -5.81
CA VAL A 171 -9.43 6.07 -4.63
C VAL A 171 -8.69 4.73 -4.56
N VAL A 172 -7.41 4.77 -4.21
CA VAL A 172 -6.54 3.60 -3.98
C VAL A 172 -5.90 3.74 -2.61
N VAL A 173 -5.90 2.65 -1.85
CA VAL A 173 -5.38 2.60 -0.48
C VAL A 173 -4.33 1.49 -0.34
N SER A 174 -3.21 1.81 0.29
CA SER A 174 -2.33 0.82 0.94
C SER A 174 -2.60 0.83 2.43
N HIS A 175 -2.79 -0.34 3.01
CA HIS A 175 -3.11 -0.51 4.44
C HIS A 175 -1.86 -0.52 5.34
N GLY A 176 -0.75 0.06 4.88
CA GLY A 176 0.44 0.31 5.67
C GLY A 176 1.11 -0.93 6.25
N ALA A 177 1.88 -0.70 7.30
CA ALA A 177 2.68 -1.75 7.96
C ALA A 177 1.82 -2.71 8.77
N ASN A 178 0.73 -2.23 9.38
CA ASN A 178 -0.18 -3.06 10.17
C ASN A 178 -1.13 -3.90 9.27
N GLY A 179 -1.39 -3.46 8.04
CA GLY A 179 -2.18 -4.14 7.02
C GLY A 179 -3.66 -4.33 7.37
N GLN A 180 -4.17 -3.63 8.38
CA GLN A 180 -5.51 -3.84 8.93
C GLN A 180 -6.60 -3.62 7.88
N GLY A 181 -7.47 -4.64 7.71
CA GLY A 181 -8.57 -4.61 6.73
C GLY A 181 -8.15 -4.81 5.28
N GLY A 182 -6.86 -4.82 4.98
CA GLY A 182 -6.30 -5.11 3.67
C GLY A 182 -6.37 -6.58 3.29
N TYR A 183 -6.01 -6.89 2.06
CA TYR A 183 -5.93 -8.25 1.54
C TYR A 183 -4.48 -8.63 1.26
N ASN A 184 -4.07 -9.81 1.71
CA ASN A 184 -2.76 -10.35 1.38
C ASN A 184 -2.77 -11.05 0.00
N ARG A 185 -1.59 -11.53 -0.44
CA ARG A 185 -1.43 -12.23 -1.73
C ARG A 185 -2.14 -13.57 -1.78
N GLN A 186 -2.51 -14.17 -0.65
CA GLN A 186 -3.30 -15.40 -0.57
C GLN A 186 -4.80 -15.14 -0.74
N GLY A 187 -5.22 -13.88 -0.90
CA GLY A 187 -6.63 -13.50 -1.03
C GLY A 187 -7.38 -13.53 0.31
N VAL A 188 -6.65 -13.50 1.42
CA VAL A 188 -7.21 -13.46 2.76
C VAL A 188 -7.23 -12.02 3.25
N GLN A 189 -8.39 -11.58 3.75
CA GLN A 189 -8.51 -10.29 4.40
C GLN A 189 -7.87 -10.35 5.79
N LEU A 190 -7.06 -9.35 6.10
CA LEU A 190 -6.46 -9.19 7.42
C LEU A 190 -7.50 -8.64 8.41
N PRO A 191 -7.32 -8.89 9.72
CA PRO A 191 -8.26 -8.42 10.73
C PRO A 191 -8.48 -6.91 10.64
N THR A 192 -9.70 -6.49 10.91
CA THR A 192 -10.07 -5.08 11.04
C THR A 192 -9.44 -4.51 12.31
N GLY A 193 -8.86 -3.32 12.23
CA GLY A 193 -8.34 -2.60 13.38
C GLY A 193 -9.43 -1.93 14.21
N GLU A 194 -9.00 -1.25 15.27
CA GLU A 194 -9.88 -0.48 16.16
C GLU A 194 -9.88 1.03 15.83
N VAL A 195 -8.95 1.47 14.97
CA VAL A 195 -8.81 2.88 14.59
C VAL A 195 -9.87 3.25 13.56
N ALA A 196 -10.78 4.15 13.92
CA ALA A 196 -11.90 4.55 13.06
C ALA A 196 -11.45 5.06 11.67
N ASP A 197 -10.33 5.78 11.61
CA ASP A 197 -9.76 6.31 10.37
C ASP A 197 -9.29 5.18 9.41
N GLU A 198 -8.76 4.07 9.94
CA GLU A 198 -8.37 2.90 9.13
C GLU A 198 -9.59 2.05 8.74
N ILE A 199 -10.63 2.00 9.62
CA ILE A 199 -11.88 1.31 9.30
C ILE A 199 -12.56 1.97 8.09
N ASP A 200 -12.54 3.31 7.99
CA ASP A 200 -13.06 4.04 6.83
C ASP A 200 -12.30 3.76 5.53
N ASN A 201 -11.05 3.33 5.61
CA ASN A 201 -10.22 2.99 4.45
C ASN A 201 -10.39 1.55 3.94
N GLN A 202 -11.15 0.72 4.66
CA GLN A 202 -11.37 -0.67 4.26
C GLN A 202 -12.39 -0.78 3.12
N LEU A 203 -12.25 -1.81 2.30
CA LEU A 203 -13.18 -2.07 1.18
C LEU A 203 -14.59 -2.42 1.66
N THR A 204 -14.68 -3.05 2.83
CA THR A 204 -15.95 -3.44 3.47
C THR A 204 -15.86 -3.08 4.94
N ASN A 205 -16.79 -2.29 5.43
CA ASN A 205 -16.93 -2.09 6.87
C ASN A 205 -17.31 -3.42 7.54
N ALA A 206 -16.59 -3.80 8.58
CA ALA A 206 -16.91 -5.01 9.35
C ALA A 206 -18.40 -4.99 9.77
N GLY A 207 -19.16 -5.92 9.22
CA GLY A 207 -20.56 -6.14 9.59
C GLY A 207 -21.62 -5.34 8.82
N THR A 208 -21.28 -4.46 7.90
CA THR A 208 -22.21 -3.82 6.99
C THR A 208 -21.77 -4.00 5.55
N ALA A 209 -22.67 -4.48 4.70
CA ALA A 209 -22.45 -4.59 3.25
C ALA A 209 -22.41 -3.21 2.54
N MET A 210 -22.36 -2.13 3.28
CA MET A 210 -22.29 -0.78 2.74
C MET A 210 -20.84 -0.38 2.54
N ALA A 211 -20.45 -0.37 1.30
CA ALA A 211 -19.21 0.24 0.87
C ALA A 211 -19.22 1.71 1.25
N ASN A 212 -18.30 2.08 2.11
CA ASN A 212 -18.08 3.47 2.47
C ASN A 212 -17.52 4.22 1.26
N ASN A 213 -18.07 5.39 0.96
CA ASN A 213 -17.58 6.29 -0.08
C ASN A 213 -16.63 7.37 0.47
N VAL A 214 -16.34 7.31 1.76
CA VAL A 214 -15.44 8.24 2.46
C VAL A 214 -14.17 7.51 2.85
N PHE A 215 -13.04 8.11 2.54
CA PHE A 215 -11.71 7.62 2.88
C PHE A 215 -11.00 8.65 3.73
N VAL A 216 -10.04 8.22 4.54
CA VAL A 216 -9.26 9.10 5.40
C VAL A 216 -7.81 9.17 4.90
N SER A 217 -7.32 10.39 4.72
CA SER A 217 -5.90 10.65 4.41
C SER A 217 -5.37 11.68 5.40
N ARG A 218 -4.39 11.28 6.20
CA ARG A 218 -3.69 12.12 7.17
C ARG A 218 -2.27 11.60 7.43
N PRO A 219 -1.41 12.36 8.08
CA PRO A 219 -0.09 11.90 8.46
C PRO A 219 -0.16 10.64 9.34
N ARG A 220 0.78 9.72 9.13
CA ARG A 220 0.94 8.54 9.97
C ARG A 220 1.14 8.92 11.44
N THR A 221 0.57 8.14 12.35
CA THR A 221 0.78 8.29 13.78
C THR A 221 1.75 7.24 14.31
N PRO A 222 2.69 7.59 15.20
CA PRO A 222 3.54 6.62 15.87
C PRO A 222 2.74 5.58 16.66
N GLU A 223 3.34 4.41 16.91
CA GLU A 223 2.88 3.41 17.88
C GLU A 223 1.51 2.77 17.59
N GLY A 224 1.33 2.26 16.35
CA GLY A 224 0.17 1.41 15.99
C GLY A 224 -1.15 2.17 15.77
N GLY A 225 -1.05 3.48 15.57
CA GLY A 225 -2.15 4.30 15.08
C GLY A 225 -2.29 4.21 13.57
N PHE A 226 -2.87 5.24 12.97
CA PHE A 226 -3.10 5.33 11.53
C PHE A 226 -1.80 5.25 10.72
N ASP A 227 -1.71 4.30 9.78
CA ASP A 227 -0.54 4.13 8.90
C ASP A 227 -0.91 3.91 7.42
N ASP A 228 -2.17 4.04 7.06
CA ASP A 228 -2.65 3.93 5.69
C ASP A 228 -2.10 5.05 4.79
N GLU A 229 -1.79 4.69 3.56
CA GLU A 229 -1.42 5.64 2.50
C GLU A 229 -2.50 5.64 1.42
N VAL A 230 -3.08 6.82 1.18
CA VAL A 230 -4.23 6.99 0.27
C VAL A 230 -3.85 7.86 -0.91
N VAL A 231 -4.17 7.42 -2.12
CA VAL A 231 -4.02 8.19 -3.35
C VAL A 231 -5.32 8.17 -4.14
N TRP A 232 -5.58 9.24 -4.87
CA TRP A 232 -6.79 9.39 -5.69
C TRP A 232 -6.48 10.02 -7.04
N VAL A 233 -7.43 9.86 -7.95
CA VAL A 233 -7.42 10.55 -9.24
C VAL A 233 -8.36 11.76 -9.14
N PRO A 234 -7.87 13.00 -9.17
CA PRO A 234 -8.73 14.17 -9.26
C PRO A 234 -9.48 14.20 -10.61
N ARG A 235 -10.78 14.46 -10.56
CA ARG A 235 -11.63 14.55 -11.76
C ARG A 235 -11.06 15.54 -12.80
N ALA A 236 -10.57 16.69 -12.36
CA ALA A 236 -10.02 17.72 -13.25
C ALA A 236 -8.82 17.20 -14.05
N ILE A 237 -7.94 16.40 -13.43
CA ILE A 237 -6.77 15.80 -14.12
C ILE A 237 -7.25 14.77 -15.15
N LEU A 238 -8.20 13.92 -14.79
CA LEU A 238 -8.77 12.94 -15.70
C LEU A 238 -9.38 13.61 -16.93
N VAL A 239 -10.28 14.56 -16.70
CA VAL A 239 -10.98 15.32 -17.76
C VAL A 239 -9.97 16.02 -18.69
N SER A 240 -8.97 16.69 -18.12
CA SER A 240 -7.92 17.37 -18.91
C SER A 240 -7.18 16.40 -19.84
N ARG A 241 -6.80 15.21 -19.33
CA ARG A 241 -6.13 14.20 -20.16
C ARG A 241 -7.04 13.61 -21.23
N MET A 242 -8.33 13.40 -20.91
CA MET A 242 -9.31 12.88 -21.86
C MET A 242 -9.62 13.85 -23.01
N ILE A 243 -9.74 15.15 -22.71
CA ILE A 243 -9.88 16.21 -23.70
C ILE A 243 -8.63 16.26 -24.60
N GLY A 244 -7.43 16.20 -24.00
CA GLY A 244 -6.16 16.23 -24.73
C GLY A 244 -6.00 15.15 -25.81
N VAL A 245 -6.73 14.02 -25.66
CA VAL A 245 -6.74 12.92 -26.65
C VAL A 245 -8.05 12.81 -27.44
N GLY A 246 -8.95 13.77 -27.31
CA GLY A 246 -10.21 13.80 -28.07
C GLY A 246 -11.23 12.74 -27.66
N LYS A 247 -11.24 12.31 -26.40
CA LYS A 247 -12.20 11.33 -25.85
C LYS A 247 -13.43 12.02 -25.24
N LEU A 248 -13.31 13.26 -24.80
CA LEU A 248 -14.36 14.14 -24.29
C LEU A 248 -14.45 15.41 -25.10
#